data_91f63933981b09d65b34d01562ee5ba4
#
_entry.id   91f63933981b09d65b34d01562ee5ba4
#
_cell.length_a   1.000
_cell.length_b   1.000
_cell.length_c   1.000
_cell.angle_alpha   90.00
_cell.angle_beta   90.00
_cell.angle_gamma   90.00
#
_symmetry.space_group_name_H-M   'P 1'
#
loop_
_entity.id
_entity.type
_entity.pdbx_description
1 polymer ?
#
loop_
_entity_poly.entity_id
_entity_poly.type
_entity_poly.pdbx_seq_one_letter_code
_entity_poly.pdbx_strand_id
1 'polypeptide(L)'
;MKETLKALKERRSVRAYKAEQIKDEELEQVLEATGRPTYVEDGSLAMGNLMNAAQAVGLGSCWIHRAKEEFESEEGKKLLEKWGLGENYAGVGHCALGYADGEKPAAKERREGRIIRV
;
A
#
# COMPACT_ATOMS: atom_id res chain seq x y z
N MET A 1 14.81 17.15 -9.84
CA MET A 1 14.50 16.30 -8.67
C MET A 1 14.62 14.85 -9.12
N LYS A 2 15.25 14.00 -8.32
CA LYS A 2 15.34 12.56 -8.65
C LYS A 2 13.92 11.97 -8.69
N GLU A 3 13.65 11.07 -9.62
CA GLU A 3 12.31 10.50 -9.86
C GLU A 3 11.68 9.89 -8.61
N THR A 4 12.49 9.18 -7.80
CA THR A 4 12.03 8.61 -6.53
C THR A 4 11.49 9.69 -5.58
N LEU A 5 12.20 10.82 -5.44
CA LEU A 5 11.75 11.93 -4.59
C LEU A 5 10.48 12.59 -5.14
N LYS A 6 10.35 12.64 -6.45
CA LYS A 6 9.13 13.11 -7.12
C LYS A 6 7.95 12.19 -6.81
N ALA A 7 8.13 10.87 -6.95
CA ALA A 7 7.10 9.88 -6.63
C ALA A 7 6.64 9.97 -5.18
N LEU A 8 7.58 10.06 -4.23
CA LEU A 8 7.27 10.22 -2.79
C LEU A 8 6.49 11.50 -2.51
N LYS A 9 6.82 12.60 -3.19
CA LYS A 9 6.16 13.90 -3.02
C LYS A 9 4.76 13.91 -3.63
N GLU A 10 4.56 13.26 -4.76
CA GLU A 10 3.32 13.32 -5.55
C GLU A 10 2.31 12.23 -5.21
N ARG A 11 2.75 11.12 -4.58
CA ARG A 11 1.83 10.03 -4.21
C ARG A 11 0.72 10.54 -3.27
N ARG A 12 -0.50 10.14 -3.57
CA ARG A 12 -1.70 10.39 -2.73
C ARG A 12 -2.50 9.11 -2.61
N SER A 13 -3.26 8.99 -1.53
CA SER A 13 -4.25 7.92 -1.39
C SER A 13 -5.38 8.11 -2.39
N VAL A 14 -5.58 7.10 -3.22
CA VAL A 14 -6.65 7.05 -4.21
C VAL A 14 -7.75 6.15 -3.68
N ARG A 15 -9.00 6.57 -3.76
CA ARG A 15 -10.16 5.85 -3.22
C ARG A 15 -11.27 5.60 -4.24
N ALA A 16 -11.08 6.06 -5.48
CA ALA A 16 -11.97 5.78 -6.60
C ALA A 16 -11.16 5.14 -7.73
N TYR A 17 -11.57 3.98 -8.20
CA TYR A 17 -10.86 3.18 -9.18
C TYR A 17 -11.75 2.85 -10.38
N LYS A 18 -11.14 2.71 -11.54
CA LYS A 18 -11.80 2.16 -12.73
C LYS A 18 -12.05 0.66 -12.53
N ALA A 19 -13.04 0.13 -13.24
CA ALA A 19 -13.32 -1.31 -13.25
C ALA A 19 -12.24 -2.13 -13.97
N GLU A 20 -11.41 -1.48 -14.79
CA GLU A 20 -10.29 -2.10 -15.49
C GLU A 20 -9.25 -2.62 -14.49
N GLN A 21 -8.89 -3.90 -14.63
CA GLN A 21 -7.87 -4.51 -13.79
C GLN A 21 -6.46 -4.08 -14.23
N ILE A 22 -5.55 -3.95 -13.26
CA ILE A 22 -4.13 -3.69 -13.55
C ILE A 22 -3.53 -4.85 -14.34
N LYS A 23 -2.52 -4.55 -15.14
CA LYS A 23 -1.78 -5.57 -15.90
C LYS A 23 -0.86 -6.38 -14.97
N ASP A 24 -0.64 -7.63 -15.28
CA ASP A 24 0.23 -8.51 -14.50
C ASP A 24 1.65 -7.96 -14.38
N GLU A 25 2.18 -7.38 -15.46
CA GLU A 25 3.53 -6.77 -15.47
C GLU A 25 3.65 -5.58 -14.51
N GLU A 26 2.59 -4.76 -14.37
CA GLU A 26 2.55 -3.64 -13.42
C GLU A 26 2.46 -4.16 -11.98
N LEU A 27 1.68 -5.21 -11.74
CA LEU A 27 1.58 -5.87 -10.45
C LEU A 27 2.92 -6.47 -10.02
N GLU A 28 3.60 -7.19 -10.89
CA GLU A 28 4.91 -7.79 -10.60
C GLU A 28 5.96 -6.72 -10.24
N GLN A 29 6.04 -5.61 -10.98
CA GLN A 29 6.93 -4.50 -10.64
C GLN A 29 6.68 -3.93 -9.24
N VAL A 30 5.42 -3.81 -8.84
CA VAL A 30 5.03 -3.34 -7.51
C VAL A 30 5.44 -4.34 -6.44
N LEU A 31 5.19 -5.63 -6.65
CA LEU A 31 5.51 -6.70 -5.71
C LEU A 31 7.02 -6.87 -5.52
N GLU A 32 7.81 -6.80 -6.57
CA GLU A 32 9.28 -6.86 -6.50
C GLU A 32 9.87 -5.74 -5.61
N ALA A 33 9.26 -4.56 -5.65
CA ALA A 33 9.72 -3.41 -4.88
C ALA A 33 9.38 -3.45 -3.38
N THR A 34 8.47 -4.35 -2.94
CA THR A 34 7.96 -4.34 -1.56
C THR A 34 8.76 -5.19 -0.56
N GLY A 35 9.47 -6.21 -1.02
CA GLY A 35 10.12 -7.17 -0.12
C GLY A 35 9.14 -8.07 0.64
N ARG A 36 9.61 -8.74 1.69
CA ARG A 36 8.80 -9.65 2.52
C ARG A 36 8.51 -9.04 3.89
N PRO A 37 7.28 -8.66 4.20
CA PRO A 37 6.92 -8.21 5.54
C PRO A 37 6.90 -9.38 6.53
N THR A 38 7.52 -9.20 7.72
CA THR A 38 7.58 -10.23 8.77
C THR A 38 6.82 -9.84 10.03
N TYR A 39 6.69 -8.54 10.32
CA TYR A 39 6.00 -8.03 11.50
C TYR A 39 5.38 -6.65 11.23
N VAL A 40 4.75 -6.02 12.22
CA VAL A 40 3.97 -4.78 12.01
C VAL A 40 4.81 -3.65 11.40
N GLU A 41 6.00 -3.39 11.93
CA GLU A 41 6.89 -2.35 11.44
C GLU A 41 7.42 -2.69 10.04
N ASP A 42 7.88 -3.92 9.86
CA ASP A 42 8.37 -4.40 8.58
C ASP A 42 7.26 -4.44 7.53
N GLY A 43 6.07 -4.92 7.92
CA GLY A 43 4.89 -4.92 7.07
C GLY A 43 4.43 -3.51 6.69
N SER A 44 4.55 -2.56 7.61
CA SER A 44 4.23 -1.15 7.35
C SER A 44 5.22 -0.50 6.39
N LEU A 45 6.53 -0.81 6.52
CA LEU A 45 7.57 -0.35 5.58
C LEU A 45 7.37 -0.96 4.20
N ALA A 46 7.08 -2.27 4.12
CA ALA A 46 6.77 -2.94 2.87
C ALA A 46 5.53 -2.33 2.19
N MET A 47 4.47 -2.03 2.95
CA MET A 47 3.28 -1.35 2.45
C MET A 47 3.61 0.05 1.91
N GLY A 48 4.46 0.80 2.60
CA GLY A 48 4.95 2.11 2.13
C GLY A 48 5.68 1.99 0.79
N ASN A 49 6.57 1.01 0.66
CA ASN A 49 7.29 0.73 -0.58
C ASN A 49 6.34 0.31 -1.70
N LEU A 50 5.35 -0.54 -1.41
CA LEU A 50 4.31 -0.95 -2.36
C LEU A 50 3.55 0.27 -2.92
N MET A 51 3.10 1.17 -2.04
CA MET A 51 2.38 2.37 -2.47
C MET A 51 3.26 3.33 -3.28
N ASN A 52 4.55 3.43 -2.95
CA ASN A 52 5.51 4.24 -3.73
C ASN A 52 5.79 3.61 -5.10
N ALA A 53 5.96 2.29 -5.15
CA ALA A 53 6.11 1.55 -6.40
C ALA A 53 4.87 1.68 -7.30
N ALA A 54 3.68 1.55 -6.73
CA ALA A 54 2.42 1.79 -7.45
C ALA A 54 2.39 3.17 -8.10
N GLN A 55 2.77 4.21 -7.35
CA GLN A 55 2.87 5.56 -7.89
C GLN A 55 3.88 5.66 -9.05
N ALA A 56 5.02 4.98 -8.94
CA ALA A 56 6.06 5.01 -9.96
C ALA A 56 5.62 4.40 -11.30
N VAL A 57 4.77 3.36 -11.25
CA VAL A 57 4.20 2.73 -12.46
C VAL A 57 2.85 3.31 -12.88
N GLY A 58 2.41 4.42 -12.30
CA GLY A 58 1.19 5.14 -12.67
C GLY A 58 -0.10 4.61 -12.05
N LEU A 59 -0.02 3.72 -11.06
CA LEU A 59 -1.18 3.20 -10.34
C LEU A 59 -1.57 4.08 -9.14
N GLY A 60 -2.84 4.03 -8.78
CA GLY A 60 -3.34 4.52 -7.51
C GLY A 60 -3.26 3.46 -6.43
N SER A 61 -3.07 3.87 -5.18
CA SER A 61 -3.04 2.98 -4.03
C SER A 61 -3.63 3.63 -2.79
N CYS A 62 -4.13 2.81 -1.88
CA CYS A 62 -4.63 3.26 -0.59
C CYS A 62 -4.40 2.18 0.46
N TRP A 63 -3.87 2.57 1.63
CA TRP A 63 -3.82 1.71 2.81
C TRP A 63 -5.23 1.57 3.41
N ILE A 64 -5.65 0.34 3.65
CA ILE A 64 -6.87 0.00 4.40
C ILE A 64 -6.45 -0.70 5.69
N HIS A 65 -6.74 -0.05 6.82
CA HIS A 65 -6.29 -0.47 8.14
C HIS A 65 -7.31 -1.38 8.85
N ARG A 66 -7.51 -2.60 8.33
CA ARG A 66 -8.45 -3.59 8.89
C ARG A 66 -7.93 -5.03 8.84
N ALA A 67 -6.78 -5.25 8.25
CA ALA A 67 -6.26 -6.60 8.02
C ALA A 67 -6.08 -7.41 9.31
N LYS A 68 -5.69 -6.75 10.41
CA LYS A 68 -5.53 -7.44 11.71
C LYS A 68 -6.85 -8.07 12.14
N GLU A 69 -7.90 -7.28 12.28
CA GLU A 69 -9.20 -7.72 12.74
C GLU A 69 -9.83 -8.74 11.79
N GLU A 70 -9.66 -8.55 10.49
CA GLU A 70 -10.18 -9.47 9.49
C GLU A 70 -9.52 -10.84 9.57
N PHE A 71 -8.20 -10.93 9.69
CA PHE A 71 -7.49 -12.21 9.77
C PHE A 71 -7.50 -12.85 11.17
N GLU A 72 -7.89 -12.12 12.21
CA GLU A 72 -8.21 -12.67 13.53
C GLU A 72 -9.63 -13.26 13.59
N SER A 73 -10.51 -12.95 12.64
CA SER A 73 -11.85 -13.52 12.53
C SER A 73 -11.83 -14.99 12.07
N GLU A 74 -12.92 -15.72 12.30
CA GLU A 74 -13.04 -17.11 11.85
C GLU A 74 -12.95 -17.25 10.33
N GLU A 75 -13.56 -16.33 9.59
CA GLU A 75 -13.49 -16.28 8.12
C GLU A 75 -12.07 -15.97 7.64
N GLY A 76 -11.40 -15.03 8.29
CA GLY A 76 -10.03 -14.65 7.98
C GLY A 76 -9.04 -15.79 8.21
N LYS A 77 -9.18 -16.52 9.32
CA LYS A 77 -8.37 -17.71 9.60
C LYS A 77 -8.55 -18.78 8.53
N LYS A 78 -9.77 -19.03 8.08
CA LYS A 78 -10.05 -19.97 6.97
C LYS A 78 -9.40 -19.52 5.66
N LEU A 79 -9.33 -18.21 5.40
CA LEU A 79 -8.62 -17.68 4.24
C LEU A 79 -7.11 -17.92 4.34
N LEU A 80 -6.51 -17.69 5.51
CA LEU A 80 -5.09 -17.96 5.75
C LEU A 80 -4.77 -19.44 5.51
N GLU A 81 -5.58 -20.34 6.05
CA GLU A 81 -5.45 -21.79 5.82
C GLU A 81 -5.55 -22.15 4.34
N LYS A 82 -6.55 -21.57 3.63
CA LYS A 82 -6.73 -21.78 2.19
C LYS A 82 -5.53 -21.34 1.38
N TRP A 83 -4.81 -20.31 1.81
CA TRP A 83 -3.60 -19.81 1.18
C TRP A 83 -2.33 -20.54 1.64
N GLY A 84 -2.45 -21.56 2.48
CA GLY A 84 -1.32 -22.32 3.00
C GLY A 84 -0.53 -21.57 4.09
N LEU A 85 -1.13 -20.53 4.68
CA LEU A 85 -0.55 -19.74 5.75
C LEU A 85 -1.10 -20.24 7.09
N GLY A 86 -0.20 -20.53 8.04
CA GLY A 86 -0.58 -20.99 9.37
C GLY A 86 -0.92 -19.86 10.35
N GLU A 87 -1.08 -20.24 11.63
CA GLU A 87 -1.47 -19.32 12.71
C GLU A 87 -0.43 -18.25 13.04
N ASN A 88 0.79 -18.36 12.52
CA ASN A 88 1.89 -17.42 12.77
C ASN A 88 1.86 -16.16 11.87
N TYR A 89 0.79 -15.95 11.13
CA TYR A 89 0.63 -14.80 10.25
C TYR A 89 -0.41 -13.83 10.82
N ALA A 90 -0.06 -12.55 10.85
CA ALA A 90 -0.96 -11.48 11.26
C ALA A 90 -1.16 -10.48 10.11
N GLY A 91 -2.36 -9.95 10.01
CA GLY A 91 -2.65 -8.88 9.07
C GLY A 91 -2.05 -7.54 9.54
N VAL A 92 -1.35 -6.85 8.66
CA VAL A 92 -0.81 -5.50 8.92
C VAL A 92 -1.67 -4.44 8.24
N GLY A 93 -2.05 -4.65 7.01
CA GLY A 93 -2.88 -3.75 6.22
C GLY A 93 -3.20 -4.35 4.86
N HIS A 94 -4.24 -3.85 4.23
CA HIS A 94 -4.51 -4.11 2.82
C HIS A 94 -4.03 -2.92 1.98
N CYS A 95 -3.56 -3.20 0.80
CA CYS A 95 -3.31 -2.17 -0.19
C CYS A 95 -4.35 -2.29 -1.31
N ALA A 96 -5.28 -1.35 -1.37
CA ALA A 96 -6.09 -1.18 -2.56
C ALA A 96 -5.20 -0.67 -3.68
N LEU A 97 -5.25 -1.30 -4.84
CA LEU A 97 -4.37 -1.03 -5.97
C LEU A 97 -5.17 -1.02 -7.27
N GLY A 98 -5.02 0.00 -8.09
CA GLY A 98 -5.73 0.10 -9.36
C GLY A 98 -5.54 1.42 -10.09
N TYR A 99 -6.22 1.58 -11.21
CA TYR A 99 -6.23 2.83 -11.96
C TYR A 99 -7.15 3.85 -11.30
N ALA A 100 -6.63 5.04 -11.00
CA ALA A 100 -7.41 6.12 -10.43
C ALA A 100 -8.53 6.55 -11.38
N ASP A 101 -9.74 6.70 -10.84
CA ASP A 101 -10.86 7.30 -11.54
C ASP A 101 -10.97 8.78 -11.17
N GLY A 102 -10.62 9.66 -12.11
CA GLY A 102 -10.56 11.09 -11.91
C GLY A 102 -9.19 11.61 -11.44
N GLU A 103 -9.17 12.84 -10.94
CA GLU A 103 -7.95 13.50 -10.49
C GLU A 103 -7.53 13.02 -9.09
N LYS A 104 -6.22 12.95 -8.87
CA LYS A 104 -5.66 12.65 -7.56
C LYS A 104 -5.97 13.76 -6.57
N PRO A 105 -6.25 13.43 -5.29
CA PRO A 105 -6.45 14.45 -4.27
C PRO A 105 -5.26 15.40 -4.15
N ALA A 106 -5.53 16.68 -3.94
CA ALA A 106 -4.50 17.65 -3.67
C ALA A 106 -3.73 17.33 -2.37
N ALA A 107 -2.45 17.70 -2.34
CA ALA A 107 -1.67 17.57 -1.11
C ALA A 107 -2.24 18.52 -0.04
N LYS A 108 -2.49 17.98 1.16
CA LYS A 108 -2.81 18.82 2.31
C LYS A 108 -1.59 19.66 2.71
N GLU A 109 -1.87 20.86 3.17
CA GLU A 109 -0.86 21.74 3.72
C GLU A 109 -0.11 21.09 4.89
N ARG A 110 1.21 21.22 4.93
CA ARG A 110 2.02 20.67 6.01
C ARG A 110 1.92 21.57 7.23
N ARG A 111 1.72 20.98 8.38
CA ARG A 111 1.72 21.75 9.64
C ARG A 111 3.14 22.24 9.92
N GLU A 112 3.24 23.52 10.28
CA GLU A 112 4.49 24.14 10.71
C GLU A 112 4.98 23.57 12.05
N GLY A 113 6.26 23.78 12.36
CA GLY A 113 6.85 23.42 13.67
C GLY A 113 7.08 21.92 13.89
N ARG A 114 6.91 21.06 12.89
CA ARG A 114 7.13 19.60 13.01
C ARG A 114 8.56 19.15 12.70
N ILE A 115 9.37 20.04 12.14
CA ILE A 115 10.79 19.78 11.87
C ILE A 115 11.59 20.76 12.70
N ILE A 116 12.36 20.22 13.64
CA ILE A 116 13.29 20.99 14.48
C ILE A 116 14.70 20.65 13.99
N ARG A 117 15.44 21.69 13.63
CA ARG A 117 16.86 21.56 13.29
C ARG A 117 17.68 21.94 14.51
N VAL A 118 18.49 21.05 14.99
CA VAL A 118 19.43 21.23 16.11
C VAL A 118 20.85 21.31 15.61
#